data_57826a781d3305ca00d9e58b50bfc6e4
#
_entry.id   57826a781d3305ca00d9e58b50bfc6e4
#
_cell.length_a   1.000
_cell.length_b   1.000
_cell.length_c   1.000
_cell.angle_alpha   90.00
_cell.angle_beta   90.00
_cell.angle_gamma   90.00
#
_symmetry.space_group_name_H-M   'P 1'
#
loop_
_entity.id
_entity.type
_entity.pdbx_description
1 polymer ?
#
loop_
_entity_poly.entity_id
_entity_poly.type
_entity_poly.pdbx_seq_one_letter_code
_entity_poly.pdbx_strand_id
1 'polypeptide(L)'
;MADNGLTYPTEEIIMSNKAVVSLTTGLEDAEKVTVALLVAVGAAESGRPTLMFLTKEAVRLVTQGVATGTACEGCPPIVDLQTRYVTAGGRYLVCPICFNSRHLDEATLIEGASLGGTVPMWEWIGDDGATTFSY
;
A
#
# COMPACT_ATOMS: atom_id res chain seq x y z
N MET A 1 7.88 -34.72 -10.66
CA MET A 1 8.60 -34.59 -11.56
C MET A 1 9.61 -35.34 -11.49
N ALA A 2 9.46 -35.87 -12.07
CA ALA A 2 10.53 -36.41 -12.08
C ALA A 2 11.50 -35.54 -12.18
N ASP A 3 12.05 -35.72 -11.42
CA ASP A 3 13.20 -35.12 -11.55
C ASP A 3 13.90 -35.83 -12.60
N ASN A 4 13.97 -35.24 -13.65
CA ASN A 4 14.72 -35.76 -14.74
C ASN A 4 16.19 -35.45 -14.56
N GLY A 5 16.68 -35.42 -13.33
CA GLY A 5 18.06 -35.12 -13.05
C GLY A 5 18.37 -33.64 -12.91
N LEU A 6 17.39 -32.79 -13.08
CA LEU A 6 17.58 -31.37 -12.82
C LEU A 6 17.22 -31.05 -11.41
N THR A 7 18.15 -30.45 -10.70
CA THR A 7 17.87 -29.93 -9.38
C THR A 7 18.09 -28.45 -9.44
N TYR A 8 17.12 -27.73 -8.90
CA TYR A 8 17.22 -26.29 -8.76
C TYR A 8 17.54 -25.96 -7.33
N PRO A 9 18.62 -25.24 -7.06
CA PRO A 9 18.85 -24.76 -5.70
C PRO A 9 17.65 -23.99 -5.22
N THR A 10 17.15 -24.33 -4.05
CA THR A 10 15.94 -23.70 -3.52
C THR A 10 16.09 -22.20 -3.44
N GLU A 11 17.29 -21.74 -3.06
CA GLU A 11 17.52 -20.32 -2.90
C GLU A 11 17.47 -19.57 -4.24
N GLU A 12 17.67 -20.22 -5.35
CA GLU A 12 17.61 -19.57 -6.66
C GLU A 12 16.18 -19.35 -7.16
N ILE A 13 15.23 -20.06 -6.56
CA ILE A 13 13.84 -19.94 -6.97
C ILE A 13 12.98 -19.36 -5.85
N ILE A 14 13.63 -18.78 -4.85
CA ILE A 14 12.91 -18.06 -3.81
C ILE A 14 12.35 -16.80 -4.43
N MET A 15 11.05 -16.67 -4.38
CA MET A 15 10.36 -15.49 -4.88
C MET A 15 10.02 -14.59 -3.72
N SER A 16 10.08 -13.28 -3.96
CA SER A 16 9.63 -12.31 -2.98
C SER A 16 8.14 -12.49 -2.72
N ASN A 17 7.75 -12.39 -1.47
CA ASN A 17 6.34 -12.35 -1.09
C ASN A 17 5.86 -10.93 -0.81
N LYS A 18 6.63 -9.92 -1.20
CA LYS A 18 6.25 -8.53 -1.03
C LYS A 18 5.06 -8.17 -1.91
N ALA A 19 4.27 -7.23 -1.46
CA ALA A 19 3.15 -6.69 -2.22
C ALA A 19 3.21 -5.17 -2.24
N VAL A 20 2.92 -4.59 -3.40
CA VAL A 20 2.77 -3.14 -3.56
C VAL A 20 1.39 -2.86 -4.11
N VAL A 21 0.68 -1.96 -3.47
CA VAL A 21 -0.59 -1.45 -3.96
C VAL A 21 -0.40 0.03 -4.28
N SER A 22 -0.44 0.37 -5.55
CA SER A 22 -0.34 1.75 -6.01
C SER A 22 -1.75 2.33 -6.11
N LEU A 23 -2.00 3.42 -5.40
CA LEU A 23 -3.31 4.06 -5.35
C LEU A 23 -3.19 5.52 -5.75
N THR A 24 -3.95 5.91 -6.77
CA THR A 24 -4.00 7.29 -7.25
C THR A 24 -5.29 7.99 -6.86
N THR A 25 -6.28 7.23 -6.40
CA THR A 25 -7.65 7.67 -6.17
C THR A 25 -7.84 8.06 -4.71
N GLY A 26 -8.51 9.16 -4.48
CA GLY A 26 -8.91 9.59 -3.15
C GLY A 26 -10.41 9.42 -2.95
N LEU A 27 -10.99 10.28 -2.10
CA LEU A 27 -12.41 10.15 -1.72
C LEU A 27 -13.39 10.52 -2.84
N GLU A 28 -12.90 10.94 -4.00
CA GLU A 28 -13.76 11.08 -5.17
C GLU A 28 -14.32 9.74 -5.63
N ASP A 29 -13.69 8.64 -5.22
CA ASP A 29 -14.20 7.29 -5.47
C ASP A 29 -13.90 6.42 -4.25
N ALA A 30 -14.74 6.54 -3.23
CA ALA A 30 -14.56 5.84 -1.97
C ALA A 30 -14.61 4.31 -2.12
N GLU A 31 -15.36 3.80 -3.10
CA GLU A 31 -15.42 2.37 -3.34
C GLU A 31 -14.08 1.85 -3.87
N LYS A 32 -13.47 2.55 -4.81
CA LYS A 32 -12.15 2.16 -5.33
C LYS A 32 -11.09 2.19 -4.23
N VAL A 33 -11.12 3.22 -3.38
CA VAL A 33 -10.23 3.29 -2.21
C VAL A 33 -10.44 2.08 -1.31
N THR A 34 -11.68 1.72 -1.07
CA THR A 34 -12.02 0.56 -0.24
C THR A 34 -11.47 -0.73 -0.83
N VAL A 35 -11.64 -0.93 -2.14
CA VAL A 35 -11.09 -2.12 -2.83
C VAL A 35 -9.56 -2.18 -2.69
N ALA A 36 -8.89 -1.06 -2.93
CA ALA A 36 -7.44 -1.00 -2.80
C ALA A 36 -6.99 -1.36 -1.37
N LEU A 37 -7.68 -0.82 -0.37
CA LEU A 37 -7.38 -1.12 1.03
C LEU A 37 -7.67 -2.57 1.38
N LEU A 38 -8.73 -3.15 0.85
CA LEU A 38 -9.02 -4.57 1.09
C LEU A 38 -7.90 -5.46 0.54
N VAL A 39 -7.39 -5.15 -0.64
CA VAL A 39 -6.27 -5.90 -1.22
C VAL A 39 -5.02 -5.74 -0.36
N ALA A 40 -4.72 -4.52 0.07
CA ALA A 40 -3.55 -4.24 0.90
C ALA A 40 -3.66 -4.90 2.28
N VAL A 41 -4.83 -4.82 2.91
CA VAL A 41 -5.08 -5.48 4.21
C VAL A 41 -4.92 -6.99 4.06
N GLY A 42 -5.48 -7.57 2.99
CA GLY A 42 -5.35 -9.00 2.73
C GLY A 42 -3.90 -9.44 2.61
N ALA A 43 -3.08 -8.67 1.92
CA ALA A 43 -1.66 -8.97 1.79
C ALA A 43 -0.94 -8.87 3.15
N ALA A 44 -1.17 -7.78 3.87
CA ALA A 44 -0.50 -7.56 5.16
C ALA A 44 -0.93 -8.60 6.20
N GLU A 45 -2.23 -8.90 6.28
CA GLU A 45 -2.73 -9.88 7.24
C GLU A 45 -2.31 -11.31 6.89
N SER A 46 -1.95 -11.58 5.65
CA SER A 46 -1.40 -12.88 5.26
C SER A 46 0.11 -12.99 5.50
N GLY A 47 0.71 -11.99 6.13
CA GLY A 47 2.12 -11.99 6.49
C GLY A 47 3.06 -11.46 5.43
N ARG A 48 2.55 -10.84 4.37
CA ARG A 48 3.40 -10.25 3.33
C ARG A 48 3.87 -8.86 3.75
N PRO A 49 5.16 -8.55 3.59
CA PRO A 49 5.57 -7.14 3.66
C PRO A 49 4.80 -6.37 2.59
N THR A 50 4.09 -5.33 2.99
CA THR A 50 3.15 -4.64 2.11
C THR A 50 3.37 -3.14 2.16
N LEU A 51 3.42 -2.53 0.98
CA LEU A 51 3.57 -1.09 0.80
C LEU A 51 2.42 -0.57 -0.05
N MET A 52 1.74 0.46 0.41
CA MET A 52 0.86 1.25 -0.43
C MET A 52 1.61 2.50 -0.88
N PHE A 53 1.72 2.69 -2.18
CA PHE A 53 2.31 3.89 -2.76
C PHE A 53 1.20 4.83 -3.19
N LEU A 54 1.10 5.98 -2.53
CA LEU A 54 0.00 6.91 -2.71
C LEU A 54 0.44 8.10 -3.53
N THR A 55 -0.29 8.38 -4.60
CA THR A 55 -0.05 9.52 -5.48
C THR A 55 -1.37 10.23 -5.78
N LYS A 56 -1.28 11.41 -6.36
CA LYS A 56 -2.46 12.21 -6.74
C LYS A 56 -3.37 12.40 -5.52
N GLU A 57 -4.67 12.28 -5.67
CA GLU A 57 -5.61 12.52 -4.58
C GLU A 57 -5.49 11.51 -3.43
N ALA A 58 -4.90 10.35 -3.69
CA ALA A 58 -4.71 9.35 -2.65
C ALA A 58 -3.83 9.85 -1.50
N VAL A 59 -2.95 10.82 -1.74
CA VAL A 59 -2.10 11.36 -0.67
C VAL A 59 -2.91 11.99 0.46
N ARG A 60 -4.13 12.47 0.18
CA ARG A 60 -4.99 13.06 1.20
C ARG A 60 -5.53 12.04 2.19
N LEU A 61 -5.62 10.77 1.78
CA LEU A 61 -6.24 9.72 2.59
C LEU A 61 -5.50 9.47 3.91
N VAL A 62 -4.22 9.77 3.94
CA VAL A 62 -3.36 9.50 5.10
C VAL A 62 -3.04 10.75 5.90
N THR A 63 -3.82 11.80 5.70
CA THR A 63 -3.79 12.97 6.59
C THR A 63 -4.90 12.82 7.63
N GLN A 64 -4.60 13.25 8.86
CA GLN A 64 -5.50 13.05 10.00
C GLN A 64 -6.90 13.59 9.72
N GLY A 65 -7.90 12.77 10.00
CA GLY A 65 -9.31 13.16 9.93
C GLY A 65 -9.95 13.09 8.55
N VAL A 66 -9.17 12.99 7.47
CA VAL A 66 -9.74 13.04 6.11
C VAL A 66 -10.65 11.86 5.83
N ALA A 67 -10.25 10.66 6.20
CA ALA A 67 -11.05 9.46 5.93
C ALA A 67 -12.12 9.18 6.99
N THR A 68 -12.14 9.97 8.07
CA THR A 68 -13.08 9.77 9.18
C THR A 68 -14.52 9.91 8.70
N GLY A 69 -15.34 8.92 9.05
CA GLY A 69 -16.77 8.95 8.72
C GLY A 69 -17.09 8.58 7.28
N THR A 70 -16.11 8.15 6.48
CA THR A 70 -16.34 7.78 5.08
C THR A 70 -16.41 6.27 4.92
N ALA A 71 -17.48 5.81 4.30
CA ALA A 71 -17.65 4.42 3.91
C ALA A 71 -18.55 4.38 2.67
N CYS A 72 -18.21 3.52 1.69
CA CYS A 72 -19.14 3.25 0.61
C CYS A 72 -20.31 2.42 1.14
N GLU A 73 -21.44 2.43 0.41
CA GLU A 73 -22.62 1.70 0.85
C GLU A 73 -22.31 0.21 0.97
N GLY A 74 -22.58 -0.37 2.13
CA GLY A 74 -22.29 -1.77 2.40
C GLY A 74 -20.83 -2.10 2.64
N CYS A 75 -19.97 -1.08 2.72
CA CYS A 75 -18.54 -1.25 2.88
C CYS A 75 -18.11 -1.02 4.33
N PRO A 76 -16.97 -1.61 4.74
CA PRO A 76 -16.37 -1.21 6.01
C PRO A 76 -15.92 0.26 5.95
N PRO A 77 -15.93 0.96 7.08
CA PRO A 77 -15.36 2.31 7.12
C PRO A 77 -13.88 2.30 6.70
N ILE A 78 -13.49 3.31 5.93
CA ILE A 78 -12.11 3.42 5.44
C ILE A 78 -11.12 3.45 6.61
N VAL A 79 -11.44 4.19 7.67
CA VAL A 79 -10.56 4.28 8.84
C VAL A 79 -10.32 2.91 9.48
N ASP A 80 -11.33 2.05 9.52
CA ASP A 80 -11.17 0.71 10.10
C ASP A 80 -10.20 -0.13 9.27
N LEU A 81 -10.27 -0.01 7.96
CA LEU A 81 -9.33 -0.70 7.06
C LEU A 81 -7.91 -0.15 7.20
N GLN A 82 -7.78 1.16 7.34
CA GLN A 82 -6.47 1.78 7.59
C GLN A 82 -5.85 1.27 8.88
N THR A 83 -6.64 1.19 9.95
CA THR A 83 -6.18 0.68 11.24
C THR A 83 -5.74 -0.78 11.13
N ARG A 84 -6.53 -1.63 10.48
CA ARG A 84 -6.17 -3.03 10.27
C ARG A 84 -4.89 -3.15 9.46
N TYR A 85 -4.74 -2.32 8.44
CA TYR A 85 -3.58 -2.34 7.56
C TYR A 85 -2.29 -2.08 8.34
N VAL A 86 -2.25 -1.00 9.11
CA VAL A 86 -1.06 -0.62 9.88
C VAL A 86 -0.81 -1.63 11.01
N THR A 87 -1.87 -2.10 11.68
CA THR A 87 -1.75 -3.11 12.73
C THR A 87 -1.11 -4.39 12.21
N ALA A 88 -1.39 -4.75 10.96
CA ALA A 88 -0.80 -5.93 10.31
C ALA A 88 0.62 -5.67 9.76
N GLY A 89 1.17 -4.49 9.98
CA GLY A 89 2.52 -4.13 9.53
C GLY A 89 2.58 -3.41 8.19
N GLY A 90 1.44 -3.07 7.61
CA GLY A 90 1.39 -2.33 6.35
C GLY A 90 1.92 -0.90 6.51
N ARG A 91 2.49 -0.37 5.44
CA ARG A 91 3.09 0.96 5.41
C ARG A 91 2.55 1.74 4.22
N TYR A 92 2.54 3.07 4.37
CA TYR A 92 2.20 3.98 3.28
C TYR A 92 3.43 4.79 2.91
N LEU A 93 3.75 4.82 1.63
CA LEU A 93 4.75 5.74 1.08
C LEU A 93 4.01 6.80 0.26
N VAL A 94 4.17 8.06 0.63
CA VAL A 94 3.38 9.17 0.12
C VAL A 94 4.23 10.01 -0.81
N CYS A 95 3.80 10.15 -2.05
CA CYS A 95 4.54 10.92 -3.05
C CYS A 95 4.70 12.39 -2.61
N PRO A 96 5.94 12.87 -2.40
CA PRO A 96 6.15 14.24 -1.94
C PRO A 96 5.67 15.29 -2.93
N ILE A 97 5.82 15.04 -4.22
CA ILE A 97 5.36 15.99 -5.25
C ILE A 97 3.86 16.19 -5.15
N CYS A 98 3.11 15.09 -5.08
CA CYS A 98 1.65 15.16 -4.98
C CYS A 98 1.20 15.77 -3.66
N PHE A 99 1.91 15.46 -2.58
CA PHE A 99 1.60 15.95 -1.24
C PHE A 99 1.83 17.46 -1.16
N ASN A 100 3.00 17.92 -1.60
CA ASN A 100 3.39 19.31 -1.50
C ASN A 100 2.61 20.19 -2.47
N SER A 101 2.27 19.70 -3.67
CA SER A 101 1.45 20.47 -4.61
C SER A 101 0.04 20.72 -4.08
N ARG A 102 -0.40 19.94 -3.11
CA ARG A 102 -1.70 20.09 -2.45
C ARG A 102 -1.59 20.86 -1.14
N HIS A 103 -0.40 21.37 -0.83
CA HIS A 103 -0.14 22.17 0.38
C HIS A 103 -0.51 21.47 1.67
N LEU A 104 -0.30 20.15 1.72
CA LEU A 104 -0.58 19.34 2.91
C LEU A 104 0.58 19.44 3.90
N ASP A 105 0.28 19.25 5.18
CA ASP A 105 1.25 19.37 6.26
C ASP A 105 1.71 17.98 6.68
N GLU A 106 3.01 17.72 6.59
CA GLU A 106 3.59 16.43 6.96
C GLU A 106 3.30 16.07 8.41
N ALA A 107 3.15 17.05 9.30
CA ALA A 107 2.82 16.79 10.69
C ALA A 107 1.43 16.13 10.87
N THR A 108 0.58 16.17 9.84
CA THR A 108 -0.75 15.58 9.89
C THR A 108 -0.80 14.14 9.37
N LEU A 109 0.32 13.57 8.95
CA LEU A 109 0.33 12.18 8.47
C LEU A 109 -0.08 11.21 9.58
N ILE A 110 -0.90 10.24 9.23
CA ILE A 110 -1.30 9.19 10.16
C ILE A 110 -0.17 8.19 10.40
N GLU A 111 -0.32 7.35 11.41
CA GLU A 111 0.64 6.30 11.71
C GLU A 111 0.85 5.39 10.50
N GLY A 112 2.09 5.02 10.26
CA GLY A 112 2.47 4.15 9.14
C GLY A 112 2.73 4.89 7.85
N ALA A 113 2.44 6.19 7.76
CA ALA A 113 2.64 6.99 6.56
C ALA A 113 3.92 7.82 6.65
N SER A 114 4.68 7.85 5.57
CA SER A 114 5.86 8.70 5.44
C SER A 114 6.01 9.20 4.02
N LEU A 115 6.62 10.37 3.87
CA LEU A 115 6.92 10.92 2.55
C LEU A 115 8.07 10.16 1.91
N GLY A 116 7.91 9.85 0.65
CA GLY A 116 8.96 9.23 -0.14
C GLY A 116 8.50 9.01 -1.57
N GLY A 117 9.38 9.26 -2.50
CA GLY A 117 9.08 9.14 -3.93
C GLY A 117 9.40 7.76 -4.49
N THR A 118 9.63 7.75 -5.80
CA THR A 118 9.83 6.47 -6.52
C THR A 118 11.15 5.79 -6.17
N VAL A 119 12.19 6.55 -5.83
CA VAL A 119 13.48 5.92 -5.47
C VAL A 119 13.33 5.10 -4.19
N PRO A 120 12.83 5.64 -3.07
CA PRO A 120 12.53 4.81 -1.90
C PRO A 120 11.60 3.64 -2.19
N MET A 121 10.63 3.80 -3.09
CA MET A 121 9.75 2.70 -3.48
C MET A 121 10.55 1.56 -4.13
N TRP A 122 11.42 1.90 -5.09
CA TRP A 122 12.23 0.89 -5.76
C TRP A 122 13.23 0.23 -4.82
N GLU A 123 13.80 1.00 -3.88
CA GLU A 123 14.68 0.46 -2.85
C GLU A 123 13.94 -0.55 -1.96
N TRP A 124 12.69 -0.23 -1.60
CA TRP A 124 11.88 -1.14 -0.80
C TRP A 124 11.57 -2.42 -1.57
N ILE A 125 11.24 -2.30 -2.87
CA ILE A 125 10.96 -3.46 -3.71
C ILE A 125 12.21 -4.34 -3.83
N GLY A 126 13.37 -3.72 -4.01
CA GLY A 126 14.63 -4.44 -4.12
C GLY A 126 14.71 -5.28 -5.39
N ASP A 127 15.71 -6.18 -5.42
CA ASP A 127 15.98 -6.98 -6.60
C ASP A 127 15.04 -8.18 -6.73
N ASP A 128 14.40 -8.58 -5.63
CA ASP A 128 13.53 -9.76 -5.64
C ASP A 128 12.15 -9.45 -6.20
N GLY A 129 11.83 -8.18 -6.34
CA GLY A 129 10.55 -7.75 -6.88
C GLY A 129 9.41 -7.82 -5.88
N ALA A 130 8.21 -7.56 -6.37
CA ALA A 130 6.98 -7.59 -5.58
C ALA A 130 5.79 -7.84 -6.50
N THR A 131 4.73 -8.44 -5.97
CA THR A 131 3.45 -8.47 -6.66
C THR A 131 2.81 -7.10 -6.54
N THR A 132 2.37 -6.53 -7.66
CA THR A 132 1.83 -5.17 -7.68
C THR A 132 0.40 -5.12 -8.18
N PHE A 133 -0.38 -4.27 -7.52
CA PHE A 133 -1.75 -3.93 -7.92
C PHE A 133 -1.84 -2.40 -8.03
N SER A 134 -2.64 -1.92 -8.97
CA SER A 134 -2.79 -0.48 -9.20
C SER A 134 -4.27 -0.09 -9.29
N TYR A 135 -4.61 0.99 -8.63
CA TYR A 135 -5.98 1.50 -8.60
C TYR A 135 -6.05 3.00 -8.81
#